data_7c960e19a7265cca636979ced4c14763
#
_entry.id   7c960e19a7265cca636979ced4c14763
#
_cell.length_a   1.000
_cell.length_b   1.000
_cell.length_c   1.000
_cell.angle_alpha   90.00
_cell.angle_beta   90.00
_cell.angle_gamma   90.00
#
_symmetry.space_group_name_H-M   'P 1'
#
loop_
_entity.id
_entity.type
_entity.pdbx_description
1 polymer ?
#
loop_
_entity_poly.entity_id
_entity_poly.type
_entity_poly.pdbx_seq_one_letter_code
_entity_poly.pdbx_strand_id
1 'polypeptide(L)'
;KDGGKNWTKMTVNQLPGVPESAFVNDIKADLFNENVAYIALDNHKFGDYKPYLLKTTNGGKKWTSITNGIPDNTLVWRLVQDHVNPNLLFLATEYGVYISFNQGDKWHKFSNGLPTISVRDLAIQKRENDLVLATFGRSFYVLDDYSALRDISESSLEQEGILFQPRTALQYQPLIGGTSSQGASFFTSKNPEYGALIRYYVKEDHKSTKSKRIEKEKALKATNIPFPGWEALDNEMVEAGNEAIVVIRDMDGNVIDQLVKPLKKGMNHVNWDLKQPFGTTVNANSKRKTIRTWRFNVKGGTYTAQLYKRVVGETTQLSDPVSFEVKRIRTNVLTNPLANETEAYTQKLMALSKALSQTEHAFYKASKQLE
;
A
#
# COMPACT_ATOMS: atom_id res chain seq x y z
N LYS A 1 17.45 -17.34 -29.59
CA LYS A 1 17.07 -16.39 -30.66
C LYS A 1 16.51 -17.05 -31.90
N ASP A 2 16.91 -18.30 -32.17
CA ASP A 2 16.55 -19.05 -33.37
C ASP A 2 15.79 -20.34 -33.07
N GLY A 3 15.14 -20.45 -31.93
CA GLY A 3 14.42 -21.62 -31.50
C GLY A 3 15.32 -22.82 -31.16
N GLY A 4 16.57 -22.57 -30.78
CA GLY A 4 17.51 -23.61 -30.39
C GLY A 4 18.22 -24.33 -31.56
N LYS A 5 18.19 -23.71 -32.75
CA LYS A 5 18.92 -24.28 -33.92
C LYS A 5 20.42 -24.13 -33.77
N ASN A 6 20.88 -23.06 -33.13
CA ASN A 6 22.29 -22.82 -32.86
C ASN A 6 22.49 -22.54 -31.37
N TRP A 7 23.57 -23.07 -30.79
CA TRP A 7 23.95 -22.93 -29.40
C TRP A 7 25.35 -22.37 -29.29
N THR A 8 25.50 -21.30 -28.49
CA THR A 8 26.80 -20.76 -28.12
C THR A 8 27.02 -20.99 -26.63
N LYS A 9 28.09 -21.69 -26.26
CA LYS A 9 28.46 -21.90 -24.86
C LYS A 9 29.11 -20.65 -24.33
N MET A 10 28.60 -20.14 -23.22
CA MET A 10 29.24 -19.11 -22.40
C MET A 10 29.69 -19.75 -21.08
N THR A 11 30.93 -19.52 -20.68
CA THR A 11 31.47 -20.02 -19.42
C THR A 11 31.54 -18.90 -18.39
N VAL A 12 31.51 -19.25 -17.09
CA VAL A 12 31.48 -18.29 -15.98
C VAL A 12 32.70 -17.35 -15.99
N ASN A 13 33.88 -17.84 -16.43
CA ASN A 13 35.10 -17.02 -16.56
C ASN A 13 35.02 -15.88 -17.58
N GLN A 14 34.00 -15.90 -18.45
CA GLN A 14 33.72 -14.78 -19.39
C GLN A 14 32.91 -13.66 -18.70
N LEU A 15 32.43 -13.88 -17.47
CA LEU A 15 31.68 -12.90 -16.70
C LEU A 15 32.62 -12.02 -15.86
N PRO A 16 32.57 -10.71 -15.97
CA PRO A 16 33.52 -9.82 -15.29
C PRO A 16 33.37 -9.90 -13.77
N GLY A 17 34.49 -10.13 -13.08
CA GLY A 17 34.56 -10.15 -11.61
C GLY A 17 33.94 -11.36 -10.95
N VAL A 18 33.55 -12.38 -11.70
CA VAL A 18 32.96 -13.62 -11.17
C VAL A 18 34.04 -14.72 -11.12
N PRO A 19 34.26 -15.41 -9.99
CA PRO A 19 35.15 -16.55 -9.90
C PRO A 19 34.76 -17.69 -10.82
N GLU A 20 35.73 -18.39 -11.40
CA GLU A 20 35.47 -19.53 -12.30
C GLU A 20 34.68 -20.67 -11.64
N SER A 21 34.85 -20.82 -10.30
CA SER A 21 34.15 -21.81 -9.48
C SER A 21 32.70 -21.45 -9.12
N ALA A 22 32.21 -20.26 -9.54
CA ALA A 22 30.86 -19.83 -9.19
C ALA A 22 29.77 -20.63 -9.90
N PHE A 23 28.66 -20.80 -9.16
CA PHE A 23 27.47 -21.51 -9.65
C PHE A 23 26.43 -20.51 -10.15
N VAL A 24 25.76 -20.85 -11.24
CA VAL A 24 24.66 -20.07 -11.79
C VAL A 24 23.38 -20.44 -11.05
N ASN A 25 22.77 -19.50 -10.34
CA ASN A 25 21.52 -19.69 -9.61
C ASN A 25 20.29 -19.37 -10.46
N ASP A 26 20.40 -18.31 -11.27
CA ASP A 26 19.27 -17.84 -12.08
C ASP A 26 19.74 -17.12 -13.35
N ILE A 27 18.99 -17.31 -14.43
CA ILE A 27 19.12 -16.54 -15.66
C ILE A 27 17.73 -16.07 -16.06
N LYS A 28 17.54 -14.77 -16.18
CA LYS A 28 16.26 -14.17 -16.59
C LYS A 28 16.45 -13.27 -17.82
N ALA A 29 15.66 -13.54 -18.85
CA ALA A 29 15.47 -12.57 -19.92
C ALA A 29 14.59 -11.43 -19.43
N ASP A 30 14.90 -10.22 -19.85
CA ASP A 30 14.05 -9.06 -19.63
C ASP A 30 12.72 -9.25 -20.36
N LEU A 31 11.61 -8.86 -19.73
CA LEU A 31 10.26 -9.04 -20.27
C LEU A 31 9.92 -8.05 -21.40
N PHE A 32 10.67 -6.97 -21.52
CA PHE A 32 10.39 -5.83 -22.43
C PHE A 32 11.44 -5.64 -23.52
N ASN A 33 12.66 -6.15 -23.30
CA ASN A 33 13.77 -5.98 -24.25
C ASN A 33 14.54 -7.28 -24.45
N GLU A 34 14.47 -7.85 -25.66
CA GLU A 34 15.12 -9.11 -26.03
C GLU A 34 16.66 -9.11 -25.94
N ASN A 35 17.29 -7.94 -25.90
CA ASN A 35 18.73 -7.80 -25.77
C ASN A 35 19.21 -7.71 -24.32
N VAL A 36 18.27 -7.62 -23.36
CA VAL A 36 18.56 -7.52 -21.94
C VAL A 36 18.33 -8.86 -21.24
N ALA A 37 19.28 -9.23 -20.39
CA ALA A 37 19.15 -10.39 -19.52
C ALA A 37 19.92 -10.15 -18.22
N TYR A 38 19.53 -10.88 -17.19
CA TYR A 38 20.09 -10.85 -15.84
C TYR A 38 20.62 -12.24 -15.48
N ILE A 39 21.73 -12.32 -14.76
CA ILE A 39 22.29 -13.56 -14.24
C ILE A 39 22.67 -13.38 -12.78
N ALA A 40 22.20 -14.30 -11.93
CA ALA A 40 22.57 -14.38 -10.52
C ALA A 40 23.45 -15.61 -10.28
N LEU A 41 24.58 -15.41 -9.60
CA LEU A 41 25.52 -16.47 -9.29
C LEU A 41 25.94 -16.40 -7.81
N ASP A 42 26.51 -17.48 -7.32
CA ASP A 42 27.13 -17.56 -6.00
C ASP A 42 28.39 -18.42 -5.99
N ASN A 43 29.24 -18.20 -4.99
CA ASN A 43 30.45 -18.96 -4.81
C ASN A 43 30.66 -19.42 -3.34
N HIS A 44 29.57 -19.51 -2.56
CA HIS A 44 29.61 -19.77 -1.12
C HIS A 44 30.28 -21.10 -0.75
N LYS A 45 30.21 -22.12 -1.61
CA LYS A 45 30.87 -23.41 -1.39
C LYS A 45 32.40 -23.31 -1.34
N PHE A 46 32.96 -22.19 -1.83
CA PHE A 46 34.38 -21.88 -1.79
C PHE A 46 34.71 -20.76 -0.80
N GLY A 47 33.80 -20.47 0.15
CA GLY A 47 33.99 -19.43 1.17
C GLY A 47 33.84 -18.01 0.70
N ASP A 48 33.30 -17.80 -0.50
CA ASP A 48 33.08 -16.47 -1.06
C ASP A 48 31.58 -16.14 -1.04
N TYR A 49 31.19 -15.15 -0.23
CA TYR A 49 29.82 -14.76 0.03
C TYR A 49 29.41 -13.46 -0.67
N LYS A 50 30.21 -12.99 -1.62
CA LYS A 50 29.89 -11.75 -2.37
C LYS A 50 28.66 -11.92 -3.24
N PRO A 51 27.89 -10.83 -3.47
CA PRO A 51 26.81 -10.84 -4.44
C PRO A 51 27.36 -10.83 -5.85
N TYR A 52 26.95 -11.77 -6.67
CA TYR A 52 27.24 -11.82 -8.09
C TYR A 52 25.93 -11.70 -8.88
N LEU A 53 25.62 -10.49 -9.30
CA LEU A 53 24.46 -10.16 -10.10
C LEU A 53 24.88 -9.30 -11.28
N LEU A 54 24.68 -9.79 -12.50
CA LEU A 54 25.09 -9.11 -13.70
C LEU A 54 23.93 -8.90 -14.65
N LYS A 55 24.04 -7.86 -15.47
CA LYS A 55 23.08 -7.48 -16.52
C LYS A 55 23.81 -7.36 -17.84
N THR A 56 23.21 -7.85 -18.91
CA THR A 56 23.59 -7.55 -20.30
C THR A 56 22.52 -6.69 -20.96
N THR A 57 22.93 -5.80 -21.84
CA THR A 57 22.03 -4.98 -22.67
C THR A 57 22.26 -5.16 -24.16
N ASN A 58 23.10 -6.13 -24.55
CA ASN A 58 23.50 -6.36 -25.94
C ASN A 58 23.47 -7.84 -26.34
N GLY A 59 22.52 -8.58 -25.78
CA GLY A 59 22.30 -9.99 -26.12
C GLY A 59 23.38 -10.93 -25.60
N GLY A 60 24.00 -10.61 -24.47
CA GLY A 60 25.00 -11.45 -23.80
C GLY A 60 26.45 -11.21 -24.28
N LYS A 61 26.71 -10.23 -25.15
CA LYS A 61 28.06 -9.92 -25.62
C LYS A 61 28.92 -9.22 -24.56
N LYS A 62 28.31 -8.42 -23.70
CA LYS A 62 28.96 -7.75 -22.58
C LYS A 62 28.04 -7.81 -21.36
N TRP A 63 28.64 -8.06 -20.20
CA TRP A 63 27.97 -8.12 -18.91
C TRP A 63 28.53 -7.04 -17.98
N THR A 64 27.69 -6.49 -17.14
CA THR A 64 28.04 -5.47 -16.15
C THR A 64 27.47 -5.86 -14.81
N SER A 65 28.24 -5.73 -13.74
CA SER A 65 27.74 -5.93 -12.36
C SER A 65 26.73 -4.87 -12.00
N ILE A 66 25.64 -5.30 -11.36
CA ILE A 66 24.53 -4.45 -10.89
C ILE A 66 24.24 -4.71 -9.41
N THR A 67 25.27 -4.72 -8.56
CA THR A 67 25.16 -5.03 -7.12
C THR A 67 25.13 -3.78 -6.22
N ASN A 68 25.03 -2.59 -6.79
CA ASN A 68 25.03 -1.34 -6.02
C ASN A 68 23.87 -1.28 -5.01
N GLY A 69 24.20 -1.13 -3.71
CA GLY A 69 23.24 -1.13 -2.61
C GLY A 69 23.03 -2.52 -1.96
N ILE A 70 23.69 -3.56 -2.47
CA ILE A 70 23.72 -4.89 -1.85
C ILE A 70 25.04 -5.04 -1.07
N PRO A 71 25.00 -5.40 0.24
CA PRO A 71 26.23 -5.64 1.02
C PRO A 71 27.07 -6.80 0.49
N ASP A 72 28.41 -6.69 0.62
CA ASP A 72 29.37 -7.68 0.10
C ASP A 72 29.23 -9.11 0.64
N ASN A 73 28.56 -9.28 1.75
CA ASN A 73 28.33 -10.61 2.36
C ASN A 73 26.92 -11.16 2.09
N THR A 74 26.29 -10.74 1.00
CA THR A 74 24.91 -11.09 0.66
C THR A 74 24.83 -11.93 -0.60
N LEU A 75 24.60 -13.23 -0.46
CA LEU A 75 24.36 -14.11 -1.61
C LEU A 75 23.05 -13.75 -2.33
N VAL A 76 23.06 -13.82 -3.64
CA VAL A 76 21.90 -13.56 -4.50
C VAL A 76 21.39 -14.87 -5.10
N TRP A 77 20.07 -15.07 -5.08
CA TRP A 77 19.47 -16.34 -5.49
C TRP A 77 18.63 -16.22 -6.76
N ARG A 78 17.66 -15.33 -6.75
CA ARG A 78 16.64 -15.25 -7.80
C ARG A 78 16.25 -13.81 -8.08
N LEU A 79 16.05 -13.47 -9.35
CA LEU A 79 15.55 -12.16 -9.76
C LEU A 79 14.21 -12.33 -10.47
N VAL A 80 13.24 -11.44 -10.18
CA VAL A 80 12.02 -11.34 -10.97
C VAL A 80 11.77 -9.88 -11.32
N GLN A 81 11.26 -9.67 -12.54
CA GLN A 81 10.90 -8.35 -13.07
C GLN A 81 9.39 -8.17 -13.02
N ASP A 82 8.93 -6.98 -12.68
CA ASP A 82 7.52 -6.65 -12.80
C ASP A 82 7.06 -6.75 -14.26
N HIS A 83 5.83 -7.22 -14.44
CA HIS A 83 5.28 -7.47 -15.78
C HIS A 83 4.65 -6.23 -16.43
N VAL A 84 4.64 -5.08 -15.73
CA VAL A 84 4.08 -3.79 -16.20
C VAL A 84 5.13 -2.71 -16.28
N ASN A 85 5.97 -2.58 -15.23
CA ASN A 85 7.02 -1.58 -15.18
C ASN A 85 8.40 -2.22 -15.37
N PRO A 86 9.09 -1.99 -16.50
CA PRO A 86 10.42 -2.58 -16.76
C PRO A 86 11.48 -2.20 -15.72
N ASN A 87 11.32 -1.08 -15.03
CA ASN A 87 12.29 -0.59 -14.06
C ASN A 87 12.20 -1.28 -12.70
N LEU A 88 11.07 -1.93 -12.41
CA LEU A 88 10.81 -2.56 -11.12
C LEU A 88 11.30 -4.00 -11.11
N LEU A 89 12.31 -4.27 -10.27
CA LEU A 89 12.90 -5.59 -10.08
C LEU A 89 12.85 -5.98 -8.60
N PHE A 90 12.68 -7.27 -8.34
CA PHE A 90 12.79 -7.88 -7.01
C PHE A 90 13.90 -8.91 -7.01
N LEU A 91 14.73 -8.92 -5.98
CA LEU A 91 15.86 -9.81 -5.83
C LEU A 91 15.78 -10.59 -4.53
N ALA A 92 15.75 -11.91 -4.61
CA ALA A 92 15.86 -12.82 -3.50
C ALA A 92 17.32 -12.98 -3.08
N THR A 93 17.58 -12.85 -1.79
CA THR A 93 18.92 -12.95 -1.20
C THR A 93 18.96 -13.83 0.04
N GLU A 94 20.15 -14.10 0.55
CA GLU A 94 20.33 -14.85 1.81
C GLU A 94 19.71 -14.14 3.03
N TYR A 95 19.59 -12.80 2.99
CA TYR A 95 19.11 -12.01 4.14
C TYR A 95 17.84 -11.21 3.84
N GLY A 96 16.95 -11.76 2.98
CA GLY A 96 15.67 -11.16 2.63
C GLY A 96 15.56 -10.77 1.16
N VAL A 97 14.79 -9.72 0.89
CA VAL A 97 14.48 -9.24 -0.45
C VAL A 97 15.04 -7.85 -0.65
N TYR A 98 15.54 -7.58 -1.85
CA TYR A 98 15.90 -6.24 -2.31
C TYR A 98 14.99 -5.86 -3.48
N ILE A 99 14.76 -4.58 -3.63
CA ILE A 99 13.95 -3.99 -4.69
C ILE A 99 14.76 -2.94 -5.44
N SER A 100 14.61 -2.88 -6.74
CA SER A 100 15.17 -1.82 -7.57
C SER A 100 14.07 -1.15 -8.37
N PHE A 101 14.09 0.17 -8.46
CA PHE A 101 13.17 1.01 -9.22
C PHE A 101 13.79 1.54 -10.53
N ASN A 102 15.01 1.09 -10.88
CA ASN A 102 15.81 1.56 -12.00
C ASN A 102 16.58 0.44 -12.69
N GLN A 103 15.94 -0.71 -12.92
CA GLN A 103 16.50 -1.86 -13.64
C GLN A 103 17.80 -2.42 -13.04
N GLY A 104 17.97 -2.32 -11.71
CA GLY A 104 19.12 -2.88 -11.02
C GLY A 104 20.29 -1.91 -10.82
N ASP A 105 20.20 -0.65 -11.26
CA ASP A 105 21.27 0.32 -11.04
C ASP A 105 21.49 0.62 -9.55
N LYS A 106 20.41 0.54 -8.75
CA LYS A 106 20.47 0.68 -7.30
C LYS A 106 19.44 -0.23 -6.63
N TRP A 107 19.87 -0.91 -5.57
CA TRP A 107 19.05 -1.81 -4.78
C TRP A 107 18.77 -1.24 -3.39
N HIS A 108 17.55 -1.44 -2.93
CA HIS A 108 17.08 -1.07 -1.60
C HIS A 108 16.59 -2.30 -0.87
N LYS A 109 16.98 -2.47 0.40
CA LYS A 109 16.49 -3.58 1.20
C LYS A 109 15.00 -3.41 1.48
N PHE A 110 14.22 -4.44 1.17
CA PHE A 110 12.78 -4.49 1.36
C PHE A 110 12.44 -5.45 2.50
N SER A 111 12.28 -4.92 3.72
CA SER A 111 12.27 -5.73 4.94
C SER A 111 11.09 -5.50 5.87
N ASN A 112 10.21 -4.53 5.61
CA ASN A 112 9.08 -4.27 6.50
C ASN A 112 8.11 -5.47 6.53
N GLY A 113 7.91 -6.05 7.74
CA GLY A 113 7.09 -7.25 7.94
C GLY A 113 7.76 -8.58 7.54
N LEU A 114 8.95 -8.55 6.94
CA LEU A 114 9.73 -9.74 6.59
C LEU A 114 10.89 -9.92 7.59
N PRO A 115 11.01 -11.08 8.25
CA PRO A 115 12.16 -11.36 9.10
C PRO A 115 13.45 -11.49 8.27
N THR A 116 14.60 -11.37 8.91
CA THR A 116 15.89 -11.69 8.29
C THR A 116 15.95 -13.19 8.05
N ILE A 117 15.74 -13.62 6.83
CA ILE A 117 15.67 -15.02 6.40
C ILE A 117 16.11 -15.14 4.97
N SER A 118 16.69 -16.29 4.60
CA SER A 118 17.01 -16.59 3.21
C SER A 118 15.74 -16.75 2.38
N VAL A 119 15.64 -15.98 1.32
CA VAL A 119 14.59 -16.10 0.31
C VAL A 119 15.20 -16.78 -0.91
N ARG A 120 14.73 -17.98 -1.22
CA ARG A 120 15.33 -18.84 -2.24
C ARG A 120 14.68 -18.70 -3.60
N ASP A 121 13.41 -18.34 -3.62
CA ASP A 121 12.68 -18.13 -4.87
C ASP A 121 11.67 -17.00 -4.75
N LEU A 122 11.35 -16.39 -5.90
CA LEU A 122 10.36 -15.34 -6.07
C LEU A 122 9.45 -15.66 -7.24
N ALA A 123 8.17 -15.41 -7.06
CA ALA A 123 7.19 -15.50 -8.14
C ALA A 123 6.22 -14.33 -8.09
N ILE A 124 5.81 -13.82 -9.25
CA ILE A 124 4.78 -12.80 -9.37
C ILE A 124 3.48 -13.43 -9.86
N GLN A 125 2.43 -13.33 -9.06
CA GLN A 125 1.08 -13.63 -9.48
C GLN A 125 0.52 -12.41 -10.21
N LYS A 126 0.50 -12.47 -11.54
CA LYS A 126 0.27 -11.29 -12.40
C LYS A 126 -1.14 -10.71 -12.32
N ARG A 127 -2.17 -11.54 -12.10
CA ARG A 127 -3.57 -11.11 -12.07
C ARG A 127 -3.85 -10.17 -10.89
N GLU A 128 -3.34 -10.53 -9.70
CA GLU A 128 -3.57 -9.76 -8.47
C GLU A 128 -2.40 -8.84 -8.12
N ASN A 129 -1.28 -8.93 -8.86
CA ASN A 129 -0.02 -8.23 -8.58
C ASN A 129 0.58 -8.63 -7.22
N ASP A 130 0.53 -9.90 -6.87
CA ASP A 130 1.11 -10.40 -5.64
C ASP A 130 2.54 -10.87 -5.85
N LEU A 131 3.41 -10.56 -4.90
CA LEU A 131 4.77 -11.08 -4.86
C LEU A 131 4.84 -12.20 -3.83
N VAL A 132 5.14 -13.41 -4.31
CA VAL A 132 5.28 -14.61 -3.48
C VAL A 132 6.75 -14.89 -3.23
N LEU A 133 7.13 -15.06 -1.97
CA LEU A 133 8.48 -15.33 -1.51
C LEU A 133 8.55 -16.75 -0.97
N ALA A 134 9.44 -17.58 -1.49
CA ALA A 134 9.74 -18.89 -0.95
C ALA A 134 10.98 -18.79 -0.04
N THR A 135 10.80 -19.00 1.26
CA THR A 135 11.87 -18.84 2.26
C THR A 135 12.48 -20.18 2.66
N PHE A 136 13.72 -20.14 3.10
CA PHE A 136 14.35 -21.32 3.70
C PHE A 136 13.94 -21.47 5.16
N GLY A 137 13.08 -22.46 5.42
CA GLY A 137 12.70 -22.84 6.79
C GLY A 137 11.51 -22.10 7.41
N ARG A 138 10.91 -21.10 6.72
CA ARG A 138 9.72 -20.38 7.21
C ARG A 138 8.58 -20.29 6.20
N SER A 139 8.46 -21.30 5.32
CA SER A 139 7.37 -21.39 4.34
C SER A 139 7.33 -20.19 3.37
N PHE A 140 6.14 -19.75 3.00
CA PHE A 140 5.91 -18.69 2.02
C PHE A 140 5.47 -17.40 2.70
N TYR A 141 5.90 -16.28 2.12
CA TYR A 141 5.35 -14.95 2.41
C TYR A 141 4.72 -14.42 1.14
N VAL A 142 3.62 -13.73 1.28
CA VAL A 142 2.93 -13.09 0.16
C VAL A 142 2.78 -11.60 0.46
N LEU A 143 3.24 -10.77 -0.46
CA LEU A 143 2.93 -9.35 -0.47
C LEU A 143 1.78 -9.14 -1.43
N ASP A 144 0.59 -8.93 -0.89
CA ASP A 144 -0.62 -8.66 -1.66
C ASP A 144 -0.51 -7.32 -2.38
N ASP A 145 -0.78 -7.34 -3.67
CA ASP A 145 -0.88 -6.17 -4.53
C ASP A 145 0.27 -5.16 -4.35
N TYR A 146 1.43 -5.49 -4.88
CA TYR A 146 2.59 -4.59 -4.88
C TYR A 146 2.51 -3.44 -5.91
N SER A 147 1.41 -3.30 -6.65
CA SER A 147 1.28 -2.37 -7.78
C SER A 147 1.65 -0.92 -7.46
N ALA A 148 1.41 -0.47 -6.23
CA ALA A 148 1.82 0.86 -5.76
C ALA A 148 3.34 1.11 -5.87
N LEU A 149 4.17 0.06 -5.87
CA LEU A 149 5.62 0.19 -6.01
C LEU A 149 6.05 0.60 -7.42
N ARG A 150 5.18 0.48 -8.42
CA ARG A 150 5.43 0.89 -9.81
C ARG A 150 5.59 2.40 -9.98
N ASP A 151 4.94 3.16 -9.11
CA ASP A 151 4.89 4.62 -9.15
C ASP A 151 5.96 5.27 -8.24
N ILE A 152 6.77 4.44 -7.58
CA ILE A 152 7.85 4.91 -6.72
C ILE A 152 9.10 5.20 -7.56
N SER A 153 9.62 6.42 -7.37
CA SER A 153 10.91 6.88 -7.87
C SER A 153 11.57 7.78 -6.82
N GLU A 154 12.84 8.07 -6.96
CA GLU A 154 13.51 9.02 -6.06
C GLU A 154 12.81 10.40 -6.08
N SER A 155 12.39 10.86 -7.26
CA SER A 155 11.66 12.12 -7.41
C SER A 155 10.25 12.09 -6.81
N SER A 156 9.53 10.98 -6.92
CA SER A 156 8.20 10.88 -6.34
C SER A 156 8.23 10.90 -4.80
N LEU A 157 9.26 10.31 -4.18
CA LEU A 157 9.43 10.31 -2.73
C LEU A 157 9.82 11.69 -2.14
N GLU A 158 10.22 12.64 -2.99
CA GLU A 158 10.42 14.04 -2.57
C GLU A 158 9.12 14.83 -2.43
N GLN A 159 8.02 14.35 -3.00
CA GLN A 159 6.69 14.96 -2.84
C GLN A 159 6.20 14.81 -1.40
N GLU A 160 5.42 15.78 -0.95
CA GLU A 160 4.88 15.80 0.42
C GLU A 160 3.93 14.64 0.70
N GLY A 161 3.19 14.21 -0.32
CA GLY A 161 2.34 13.03 -0.29
C GLY A 161 2.04 12.51 -1.69
N ILE A 162 1.82 11.21 -1.79
CA ILE A 162 1.46 10.52 -3.03
C ILE A 162 0.24 9.64 -2.74
N LEU A 163 -0.73 9.67 -3.62
CA LEU A 163 -1.82 8.70 -3.65
C LEU A 163 -1.58 7.74 -4.81
N PHE A 164 -1.41 6.46 -4.48
CA PHE A 164 -1.17 5.44 -5.49
C PHE A 164 -2.47 4.99 -6.15
N GLN A 165 -2.36 4.53 -7.40
CA GLN A 165 -3.49 3.98 -8.15
C GLN A 165 -4.09 2.78 -7.42
N PRO A 166 -5.35 2.86 -6.93
CA PRO A 166 -6.04 1.69 -6.39
C PRO A 166 -6.37 0.70 -7.52
N ARG A 167 -6.30 -0.58 -7.24
CA ARG A 167 -6.81 -1.59 -8.18
C ARG A 167 -8.34 -1.52 -8.26
N THR A 168 -8.92 -2.15 -9.29
CA THR A 168 -10.37 -2.36 -9.38
C THR A 168 -10.87 -3.05 -8.11
N ALA A 169 -11.79 -2.39 -7.40
CA ALA A 169 -12.38 -2.93 -6.18
C ALA A 169 -13.54 -3.86 -6.53
N LEU A 170 -13.48 -5.08 -6.01
CA LEU A 170 -14.49 -6.09 -6.29
C LEU A 170 -15.60 -6.03 -5.24
N GLN A 171 -16.83 -5.79 -5.70
CA GLN A 171 -18.01 -5.79 -4.85
C GLN A 171 -18.69 -7.15 -4.86
N TYR A 172 -18.73 -7.79 -3.70
CA TYR A 172 -19.40 -9.07 -3.46
C TYR A 172 -19.96 -9.12 -2.05
N GLN A 173 -20.80 -10.08 -1.78
CA GLN A 173 -21.28 -10.32 -0.43
C GLN A 173 -20.36 -11.38 0.22
N PRO A 174 -19.58 -11.01 1.25
CA PRO A 174 -18.78 -11.98 1.97
C PRO A 174 -19.68 -13.05 2.57
N LEU A 175 -19.29 -14.32 2.44
CA LEU A 175 -19.97 -15.39 3.15
C LEU A 175 -19.64 -15.26 4.64
N ILE A 176 -20.64 -14.89 5.42
CA ILE A 176 -20.57 -14.90 6.87
C ILE A 176 -20.95 -16.34 7.29
N GLY A 177 -19.99 -17.23 7.24
CA GLY A 177 -20.17 -18.61 7.69
C GLY A 177 -19.22 -18.90 8.85
N GLY A 178 -19.71 -19.62 9.86
CA GLY A 178 -18.86 -20.18 10.89
C GLY A 178 -17.83 -21.10 10.23
N THR A 179 -16.57 -20.74 10.27
CA THR A 179 -15.50 -21.64 9.88
C THR A 179 -15.43 -22.72 10.95
N SER A 180 -15.82 -23.94 10.61
CA SER A 180 -15.46 -25.10 11.42
C SER A 180 -13.93 -25.11 11.54
N SER A 181 -13.42 -25.29 12.74
CA SER A 181 -11.99 -25.42 12.97
C SER A 181 -11.47 -26.60 12.15
N GLN A 182 -10.48 -26.32 11.29
CA GLN A 182 -9.76 -27.37 10.55
C GLN A 182 -8.71 -28.08 11.40
N GLY A 183 -8.59 -27.69 12.67
CA GLY A 183 -7.58 -28.20 13.60
C GLY A 183 -6.31 -27.35 13.64
N ALA A 184 -5.51 -27.54 14.68
CA ALA A 184 -4.29 -26.77 14.94
C ALA A 184 -3.15 -27.03 13.93
N SER A 185 -3.23 -28.12 13.15
CA SER A 185 -2.24 -28.49 12.14
C SER A 185 -2.39 -27.75 10.81
N PHE A 186 -3.48 -27.01 10.62
CA PHE A 186 -3.70 -26.24 9.40
C PHE A 186 -3.40 -24.75 9.63
N PHE A 187 -2.50 -24.22 8.80
CA PHE A 187 -2.26 -22.77 8.77
C PHE A 187 -3.43 -22.07 8.08
N THR A 188 -3.96 -21.05 8.75
CA THR A 188 -5.00 -20.18 8.18
C THR A 188 -4.54 -18.73 8.28
N SER A 189 -4.71 -17.98 7.20
CA SER A 189 -4.49 -16.54 7.16
C SER A 189 -5.84 -15.81 7.02
N LYS A 190 -5.90 -14.58 7.51
CA LYS A 190 -7.07 -13.73 7.28
C LYS A 190 -7.14 -13.37 5.80
N ASN A 191 -8.36 -13.38 5.24
CA ASN A 191 -8.56 -12.83 3.91
C ASN A 191 -8.21 -11.34 3.89
N PRO A 192 -7.81 -10.79 2.72
CA PRO A 192 -7.71 -9.36 2.52
C PRO A 192 -9.01 -8.66 2.92
N GLU A 193 -8.91 -7.44 3.43
CA GLU A 193 -10.09 -6.65 3.81
C GLU A 193 -10.98 -6.43 2.58
N TYR A 194 -12.30 -6.63 2.76
CA TYR A 194 -13.28 -6.32 1.72
C TYR A 194 -13.30 -4.83 1.42
N GLY A 195 -13.24 -4.46 0.15
CA GLY A 195 -13.35 -3.07 -0.25
C GLY A 195 -12.27 -2.61 -1.24
N ALA A 196 -12.07 -1.29 -1.30
CA ALA A 196 -11.01 -0.67 -2.06
C ALA A 196 -9.83 -0.34 -1.13
N LEU A 197 -8.72 -1.04 -1.31
CA LEU A 197 -7.49 -0.75 -0.59
C LEU A 197 -6.77 0.41 -1.27
N ILE A 198 -6.70 1.53 -0.57
CA ILE A 198 -6.10 2.78 -1.05
C ILE A 198 -4.79 2.98 -0.32
N ARG A 199 -3.67 2.95 -1.06
CA ARG A 199 -2.33 3.16 -0.52
C ARG A 199 -1.88 4.58 -0.78
N TYR A 200 -1.16 5.15 0.17
CA TYR A 200 -0.60 6.49 0.06
C TYR A 200 0.74 6.59 0.79
N TYR A 201 1.55 7.52 0.35
CA TYR A 201 2.82 7.88 0.98
C TYR A 201 2.74 9.28 1.58
N VAL A 202 3.40 9.46 2.72
CA VAL A 202 3.57 10.76 3.38
C VAL A 202 5.05 10.93 3.70
N LYS A 203 5.64 12.06 3.26
CA LYS A 203 7.07 12.32 3.39
C LYS A 203 7.52 12.53 4.83
N GLU A 204 6.75 13.26 5.63
CA GLU A 204 7.15 13.68 6.96
C GLU A 204 6.09 13.39 8.03
N ASP A 205 6.56 13.09 9.24
CA ASP A 205 5.72 13.05 10.43
C ASP A 205 5.44 14.47 10.93
N HIS A 206 4.19 14.73 11.19
CA HIS A 206 3.77 15.97 11.86
C HIS A 206 3.48 15.67 13.33
N LYS A 207 4.40 16.08 14.21
CA LYS A 207 4.25 15.91 15.64
C LYS A 207 3.29 16.95 16.21
N SER A 208 2.41 16.55 17.13
CA SER A 208 1.56 17.46 17.88
C SER A 208 2.39 18.42 18.74
N THR A 209 1.81 19.54 19.11
CA THR A 209 2.43 20.54 20.01
C THR A 209 2.87 19.88 21.32
N LYS A 210 2.03 19.03 21.90
CA LYS A 210 2.36 18.20 23.07
C LYS A 210 3.58 17.32 22.85
N SER A 211 3.67 16.63 21.70
CA SER A 211 4.82 15.75 21.40
C SER A 211 6.11 16.55 21.27
N LYS A 212 6.05 17.71 20.60
CA LYS A 212 7.20 18.61 20.44
C LYS A 212 7.67 19.14 21.80
N ARG A 213 6.75 19.50 22.70
CA ARG A 213 7.07 19.95 24.06
C ARG A 213 7.76 18.83 24.84
N ILE A 214 7.17 17.64 24.89
CA ILE A 214 7.75 16.48 25.63
C ILE A 214 9.16 16.14 25.12
N GLU A 215 9.41 16.23 23.83
CA GLU A 215 10.76 16.01 23.27
C GLU A 215 11.75 17.09 23.71
N LYS A 216 11.34 18.37 23.69
CA LYS A 216 12.16 19.47 24.21
C LYS A 216 12.47 19.29 25.68
N GLU A 217 11.49 18.91 26.50
CA GLU A 217 11.66 18.63 27.92
C GLU A 217 12.64 17.48 28.19
N LYS A 218 12.52 16.39 27.42
CA LYS A 218 13.47 15.26 27.51
C LYS A 218 14.90 15.65 27.10
N ALA A 219 15.04 16.53 26.11
CA ALA A 219 16.34 17.00 25.64
C ALA A 219 17.08 17.88 26.68
N LEU A 220 16.34 18.57 27.55
CA LEU A 220 16.91 19.43 28.59
C LEU A 220 17.72 18.63 29.64
N LYS A 221 17.48 17.31 29.80
CA LYS A 221 18.11 16.45 30.81
C LYS A 221 18.15 17.08 32.22
N ALA A 222 17.28 18.04 32.49
CA ALA A 222 17.26 18.83 33.71
C ALA A 222 16.40 18.16 34.78
N THR A 223 16.80 18.27 36.04
CA THR A 223 16.05 17.75 37.18
C THR A 223 14.78 18.56 37.42
N ASN A 224 14.76 19.81 36.96
CA ASN A 224 13.62 20.71 37.08
C ASN A 224 13.22 21.21 35.68
N ILE A 225 12.10 20.73 35.18
CA ILE A 225 11.56 21.14 33.88
C ILE A 225 10.61 22.30 34.11
N PRO A 226 10.79 23.44 33.40
CA PRO A 226 9.93 24.60 33.61
C PRO A 226 8.48 24.25 33.21
N PHE A 227 7.52 24.71 34.02
CA PHE A 227 6.10 24.55 33.73
C PHE A 227 5.70 25.33 32.47
N PRO A 228 5.05 24.72 31.45
CA PRO A 228 4.76 25.37 30.18
C PRO A 228 3.67 26.45 30.24
N GLY A 229 2.94 26.56 31.37
CA GLY A 229 1.77 27.41 31.53
C GLY A 229 0.46 26.69 31.22
N TRP A 230 -0.62 27.10 31.91
CA TRP A 230 -1.94 26.51 31.75
C TRP A 230 -2.49 26.72 30.35
N GLU A 231 -2.34 27.90 29.78
CA GLU A 231 -2.80 28.24 28.43
C GLU A 231 -2.16 27.30 27.37
N ALA A 232 -0.86 26.99 27.48
CA ALA A 232 -0.18 26.09 26.60
C ALA A 232 -0.75 24.64 26.71
N LEU A 233 -1.04 24.18 27.93
CA LEU A 233 -1.63 22.87 28.18
C LEU A 233 -3.08 22.78 27.70
N ASP A 234 -3.87 23.85 27.87
CA ASP A 234 -5.24 23.89 27.37
C ASP A 234 -5.25 23.85 25.82
N ASN A 235 -4.37 24.60 25.17
CA ASN A 235 -4.20 24.53 23.71
C ASN A 235 -3.79 23.14 23.24
N GLU A 236 -2.90 22.44 23.95
CA GLU A 236 -2.55 21.06 23.65
C GLU A 236 -3.73 20.08 23.81
N MET A 237 -4.64 20.33 24.75
CA MET A 237 -5.82 19.48 24.97
C MET A 237 -6.87 19.63 23.88
N VAL A 238 -6.99 20.80 23.29
CA VAL A 238 -7.96 21.08 22.21
C VAL A 238 -7.36 20.94 20.82
N GLU A 239 -6.04 20.75 20.73
CA GLU A 239 -5.36 20.54 19.44
C GLU A 239 -5.95 19.33 18.71
N ALA A 240 -6.48 19.56 17.51
CA ALA A 240 -6.93 18.48 16.64
C ALA A 240 -5.74 17.61 16.22
N GLY A 241 -5.92 16.30 16.27
CA GLY A 241 -4.88 15.36 15.82
C GLY A 241 -4.49 15.60 14.36
N ASN A 242 -3.22 15.35 14.05
CA ASN A 242 -2.76 15.38 12.66
C ASN A 242 -3.29 14.16 11.91
N GLU A 243 -3.97 14.38 10.80
CA GLU A 243 -4.73 13.37 10.09
C GLU A 243 -4.42 13.35 8.59
N ALA A 244 -4.39 12.14 8.03
CA ALA A 244 -4.50 11.90 6.61
C ALA A 244 -5.98 11.64 6.29
N ILE A 245 -6.50 12.32 5.29
CA ILE A 245 -7.91 12.24 4.89
C ILE A 245 -7.94 11.82 3.42
N VAL A 246 -8.55 10.67 3.14
CA VAL A 246 -8.83 10.24 1.78
C VAL A 246 -10.30 10.51 1.48
N VAL A 247 -10.57 11.39 0.54
CA VAL A 247 -11.92 11.76 0.10
C VAL A 247 -12.27 10.93 -1.12
N ILE A 248 -13.38 10.21 -1.04
CA ILE A 248 -13.94 9.42 -2.14
C ILE A 248 -15.08 10.22 -2.79
N ARG A 249 -15.05 10.34 -4.13
CA ARG A 249 -16.08 11.02 -4.91
C ARG A 249 -16.59 10.12 -6.02
N ASP A 250 -17.85 10.34 -6.43
CA ASP A 250 -18.39 9.78 -7.66
C ASP A 250 -17.93 10.58 -8.90
N MET A 251 -18.40 10.17 -10.08
CA MET A 251 -18.07 10.83 -11.34
C MET A 251 -18.71 12.22 -11.48
N ASP A 252 -19.76 12.51 -10.71
CA ASP A 252 -20.42 13.81 -10.67
C ASP A 252 -19.73 14.79 -9.69
N GLY A 253 -18.66 14.32 -9.00
CA GLY A 253 -17.88 15.08 -8.03
C GLY A 253 -18.48 15.12 -6.62
N ASN A 254 -19.59 14.40 -6.38
CA ASN A 254 -20.19 14.32 -5.05
C ASN A 254 -19.30 13.53 -4.09
N VAL A 255 -19.12 14.03 -2.87
CA VAL A 255 -18.41 13.32 -1.83
C VAL A 255 -19.26 12.13 -1.35
N ILE A 256 -18.74 10.93 -1.56
CA ILE A 256 -19.36 9.67 -1.13
C ILE A 256 -18.92 9.30 0.27
N ASP A 257 -17.62 9.40 0.56
CA ASP A 257 -17.08 9.07 1.88
C ASP A 257 -15.79 9.83 2.18
N GLN A 258 -15.43 9.90 3.46
CA GLN A 258 -14.18 10.46 3.95
C GLN A 258 -13.53 9.46 4.92
N LEU A 259 -12.36 8.99 4.57
CA LEU A 259 -11.62 8.03 5.36
C LEU A 259 -10.49 8.75 6.08
N VAL A 260 -10.57 8.78 7.41
CA VAL A 260 -9.63 9.52 8.26
C VAL A 260 -8.70 8.55 8.98
N LYS A 261 -7.41 8.79 8.91
CA LYS A 261 -6.36 8.05 9.62
C LYS A 261 -5.36 9.02 10.25
N PRO A 262 -4.65 8.61 11.31
CA PRO A 262 -3.53 9.40 11.81
C PRO A 262 -2.49 9.65 10.71
N LEU A 263 -1.99 10.87 10.60
CA LEU A 263 -0.93 11.22 9.64
C LEU A 263 0.38 10.59 10.10
N LYS A 264 0.92 9.67 9.33
CA LYS A 264 2.17 8.95 9.63
C LYS A 264 3.09 8.98 8.44
N LYS A 265 4.38 9.23 8.67
CA LYS A 265 5.44 9.13 7.66
C LYS A 265 5.51 7.75 7.03
N GLY A 266 5.84 7.72 5.74
CA GLY A 266 6.07 6.49 4.97
C GLY A 266 4.84 5.98 4.27
N MET A 267 4.86 4.71 3.89
CA MET A 267 3.76 4.03 3.23
C MET A 267 2.63 3.73 4.21
N ASN A 268 1.44 4.13 3.85
CA ASN A 268 0.22 3.93 4.62
C ASN A 268 -0.89 3.38 3.72
N HIS A 269 -1.95 2.88 4.34
CA HIS A 269 -3.13 2.44 3.61
C HIS A 269 -4.41 2.71 4.40
N VAL A 270 -5.50 2.82 3.68
CA VAL A 270 -6.85 2.85 4.20
C VAL A 270 -7.75 2.00 3.32
N ASN A 271 -8.67 1.29 3.92
CA ASN A 271 -9.64 0.48 3.18
C ASN A 271 -11.01 1.15 3.19
N TRP A 272 -11.59 1.35 2.00
CA TRP A 272 -12.95 1.80 1.83
C TRP A 272 -13.87 0.59 1.63
N ASP A 273 -14.85 0.42 2.50
CA ASP A 273 -15.78 -0.71 2.52
C ASP A 273 -16.86 -0.70 1.42
N LEU A 274 -16.69 0.14 0.40
CA LEU A 274 -17.61 0.34 -0.73
C LEU A 274 -19.02 0.75 -0.29
N LYS A 275 -19.09 1.51 0.80
CA LYS A 275 -20.35 2.03 1.33
C LYS A 275 -20.30 3.53 1.48
N GLN A 276 -21.46 4.15 1.32
CA GLN A 276 -21.67 5.55 1.64
C GLN A 276 -22.41 5.67 2.97
N PRO A 277 -22.02 6.61 3.85
CA PRO A 277 -22.72 6.82 5.10
C PRO A 277 -24.10 7.43 4.84
N PHE A 278 -25.07 7.00 5.63
CA PHE A 278 -26.38 7.64 5.66
C PHE A 278 -26.26 8.97 6.41
N GLY A 279 -26.62 10.07 5.75
CA GLY A 279 -26.48 11.39 6.33
C GLY A 279 -27.39 11.57 7.56
N THR A 280 -26.76 11.74 8.72
CA THR A 280 -27.44 12.14 9.96
C THR A 280 -26.91 13.49 10.41
N THR A 281 -27.71 14.27 11.10
CA THR A 281 -27.25 15.52 11.70
C THR A 281 -26.29 15.23 12.84
N VAL A 282 -25.19 16.02 12.89
CA VAL A 282 -24.25 15.97 14.00
C VAL A 282 -24.84 16.75 15.18
N ASN A 283 -25.03 16.09 16.32
CA ASN A 283 -25.41 16.75 17.56
C ASN A 283 -24.14 17.07 18.35
N ALA A 284 -23.76 18.33 18.37
CA ALA A 284 -22.56 18.82 19.08
C ALA A 284 -22.61 18.53 20.60
N ASN A 285 -23.79 18.40 21.18
CA ASN A 285 -23.98 18.11 22.61
C ASN A 285 -24.09 16.61 22.92
N SER A 286 -23.94 15.74 21.91
CA SER A 286 -24.00 14.29 22.11
C SER A 286 -22.78 13.80 22.87
N LYS A 287 -23.00 13.13 24.01
CA LYS A 287 -21.95 12.41 24.76
C LYS A 287 -21.47 11.14 24.02
N ARG A 288 -22.13 10.73 22.95
CA ARG A 288 -21.74 9.58 22.15
C ARG A 288 -20.63 9.98 21.19
N LYS A 289 -19.43 9.44 21.41
CA LYS A 289 -18.27 9.62 20.51
C LYS A 289 -18.40 8.92 19.16
N THR A 290 -19.34 8.02 18.99
CA THR A 290 -19.52 7.23 17.77
C THR A 290 -20.96 7.33 17.28
N ILE A 291 -21.15 7.95 16.14
CA ILE A 291 -22.42 7.96 15.43
C ILE A 291 -22.48 6.63 14.66
N ARG A 292 -23.36 5.71 15.06
CA ARG A 292 -23.71 4.55 14.22
C ARG A 292 -24.56 5.07 13.07
N THR A 293 -23.91 5.37 11.96
CA THR A 293 -24.58 5.70 10.72
C THR A 293 -24.84 4.42 9.94
N TRP A 294 -26.06 4.23 9.48
CA TRP A 294 -26.37 3.25 8.46
C TRP A 294 -25.53 3.56 7.22
N ARG A 295 -25.04 2.51 6.58
CA ARG A 295 -24.21 2.65 5.39
C ARG A 295 -24.79 1.78 4.28
N PHE A 296 -24.94 2.34 3.10
CA PHE A 296 -25.44 1.63 1.92
C PHE A 296 -24.30 1.29 0.97
N ASN A 297 -24.41 0.14 0.34
CA ASN A 297 -23.47 -0.23 -0.72
C ASN A 297 -23.57 0.79 -1.85
N VAL A 298 -22.43 1.21 -2.36
CA VAL A 298 -22.37 2.08 -3.53
C VAL A 298 -22.65 1.28 -4.79
N LYS A 299 -22.99 1.98 -5.89
CA LYS A 299 -23.16 1.38 -7.21
C LYS A 299 -21.81 0.96 -7.79
N GLY A 300 -21.79 -0.08 -8.63
CA GLY A 300 -20.64 -0.35 -9.48
C GLY A 300 -20.42 0.79 -10.46
N GLY A 301 -19.19 1.19 -10.66
CA GLY A 301 -18.82 2.32 -11.52
C GLY A 301 -17.45 2.91 -11.15
N THR A 302 -17.13 4.04 -11.74
CA THR A 302 -15.88 4.74 -11.50
C THR A 302 -16.01 5.73 -10.34
N TYR A 303 -15.02 5.74 -9.48
CA TYR A 303 -14.88 6.65 -8.35
C TYR A 303 -13.51 7.31 -8.38
N THR A 304 -13.35 8.41 -7.67
CA THR A 304 -12.06 9.07 -7.49
C THR A 304 -11.70 9.11 -6.01
N ALA A 305 -10.43 8.91 -5.71
CA ALA A 305 -9.85 9.10 -4.39
C ALA A 305 -8.87 10.27 -4.43
N GLN A 306 -8.83 11.08 -3.39
CA GLN A 306 -7.92 12.22 -3.27
C GLN A 306 -7.40 12.34 -1.85
N LEU A 307 -6.09 12.53 -1.70
CA LEU A 307 -5.41 12.61 -0.41
C LEU A 307 -5.27 14.05 0.05
N TYR A 308 -5.62 14.27 1.31
CA TYR A 308 -5.42 15.51 2.05
C TYR A 308 -4.70 15.22 3.37
N LYS A 309 -4.01 16.20 3.91
CA LYS A 309 -3.57 16.22 5.31
C LYS A 309 -4.33 17.31 6.07
N ARG A 310 -4.59 17.04 7.34
CA ARG A 310 -5.04 18.06 8.30
C ARG A 310 -4.02 18.16 9.42
N VAL A 311 -3.41 19.34 9.56
CA VAL A 311 -2.37 19.62 10.55
C VAL A 311 -2.78 20.88 11.29
N VAL A 312 -2.89 20.80 12.63
CA VAL A 312 -3.32 21.93 13.49
C VAL A 312 -4.64 22.55 13.00
N GLY A 313 -5.57 21.71 12.50
CA GLY A 313 -6.88 22.14 12.01
C GLY A 313 -6.92 22.61 10.54
N GLU A 314 -5.79 22.91 9.92
CA GLU A 314 -5.71 23.31 8.51
C GLU A 314 -5.66 22.09 7.59
N THR A 315 -6.50 22.09 6.56
CA THR A 315 -6.56 21.01 5.57
C THR A 315 -5.91 21.43 4.28
N THR A 316 -4.88 20.66 3.86
CA THR A 316 -4.13 20.87 2.62
C THR A 316 -4.22 19.65 1.73
N GLN A 317 -4.33 19.85 0.42
CA GLN A 317 -4.30 18.79 -0.59
C GLN A 317 -2.87 18.25 -0.72
N LEU A 318 -2.73 16.91 -0.78
CA LEU A 318 -1.45 16.23 -0.96
C LEU A 318 -1.34 15.52 -2.33
N SER A 319 -2.45 15.23 -2.99
CA SER A 319 -2.43 14.56 -4.29
C SER A 319 -3.51 15.09 -5.22
N ASP A 320 -3.32 14.89 -6.51
CA ASP A 320 -4.42 14.97 -7.48
C ASP A 320 -5.39 13.80 -7.27
N PRO A 321 -6.65 13.91 -7.78
CA PRO A 321 -7.60 12.81 -7.74
C PRO A 321 -7.13 11.65 -8.60
N VAL A 322 -7.22 10.42 -8.06
CA VAL A 322 -6.91 9.19 -8.77
C VAL A 322 -8.19 8.39 -8.98
N SER A 323 -8.49 8.02 -10.23
CA SER A 323 -9.70 7.27 -10.58
C SER A 323 -9.51 5.78 -10.40
N PHE A 324 -10.53 5.07 -9.91
CA PHE A 324 -10.56 3.62 -9.82
C PHE A 324 -11.96 3.07 -10.04
N GLU A 325 -12.06 1.79 -10.39
CA GLU A 325 -13.32 1.12 -10.70
C GLU A 325 -13.81 0.29 -9.51
N VAL A 326 -15.13 0.32 -9.26
CA VAL A 326 -15.86 -0.61 -8.40
C VAL A 326 -16.68 -1.54 -9.28
N LYS A 327 -16.35 -2.84 -9.27
CA LYS A 327 -16.98 -3.85 -10.11
C LYS A 327 -17.69 -4.91 -9.31
N ARG A 328 -18.94 -5.22 -9.65
CA ARG A 328 -19.65 -6.38 -9.08
C ARG A 328 -19.15 -7.68 -9.69
N ILE A 329 -18.77 -8.66 -8.85
CA ILE A 329 -18.32 -9.97 -9.32
C ILE A 329 -19.50 -10.79 -9.89
N ARG A 330 -20.67 -10.71 -9.26
CA ARG A 330 -21.89 -11.38 -9.74
C ARG A 330 -22.82 -10.35 -10.32
N THR A 331 -23.07 -10.44 -11.61
CA THR A 331 -24.33 -9.99 -12.20
C THR A 331 -25.39 -10.99 -11.79
N ASN A 332 -26.42 -10.55 -11.06
CA ASN A 332 -27.55 -11.41 -10.75
C ASN A 332 -28.06 -12.01 -12.06
N VAL A 333 -28.34 -13.32 -12.03
CA VAL A 333 -28.95 -14.05 -13.17
C VAL A 333 -30.28 -13.40 -13.56
N LEU A 334 -30.96 -12.78 -12.62
CA LEU A 334 -32.05 -11.86 -12.86
C LEU A 334 -31.45 -10.46 -13.07
N THR A 335 -31.43 -10.01 -14.31
CA THR A 335 -31.22 -8.60 -14.60
C THR A 335 -32.16 -7.81 -13.72
N ASN A 336 -31.60 -7.02 -12.77
CA ASN A 336 -32.42 -6.13 -11.98
C ASN A 336 -32.71 -4.87 -12.83
N PRO A 337 -33.84 -4.82 -13.57
CA PRO A 337 -34.20 -3.65 -14.36
C PRO A 337 -34.41 -2.41 -13.48
N LEU A 338 -34.58 -2.62 -12.16
CA LEU A 338 -34.85 -1.59 -11.17
C LEU A 338 -33.56 -1.08 -10.47
N ALA A 339 -32.36 -1.45 -10.92
CA ALA A 339 -31.12 -1.04 -10.24
C ALA A 339 -30.98 0.51 -10.17
N ASN A 340 -31.36 1.20 -11.24
CA ASN A 340 -31.35 2.67 -11.26
C ASN A 340 -32.48 3.26 -10.40
N GLU A 341 -33.64 2.62 -10.36
CA GLU A 341 -34.76 3.03 -9.52
C GLU A 341 -34.44 2.81 -8.04
N THR A 342 -33.80 1.70 -7.70
CA THR A 342 -33.33 1.42 -6.34
C THR A 342 -32.34 2.49 -5.87
N GLU A 343 -31.42 2.92 -6.73
CA GLU A 343 -30.49 4.01 -6.42
C GLU A 343 -31.22 5.33 -6.21
N ALA A 344 -32.10 5.71 -7.14
CA ALA A 344 -32.88 6.93 -7.03
C ALA A 344 -33.76 6.94 -5.76
N TYR A 345 -34.32 5.78 -5.42
CA TYR A 345 -35.07 5.61 -4.18
C TYR A 345 -34.17 5.76 -2.93
N THR A 346 -32.98 5.15 -2.95
CA THR A 346 -32.02 5.27 -1.86
C THR A 346 -31.58 6.71 -1.65
N GLN A 347 -31.31 7.47 -2.71
CA GLN A 347 -30.97 8.89 -2.64
C GLN A 347 -32.12 9.73 -2.03
N LYS A 348 -33.38 9.45 -2.46
CA LYS A 348 -34.56 10.11 -1.87
C LYS A 348 -34.72 9.79 -0.40
N LEU A 349 -34.51 8.52 -0.02
CA LEU A 349 -34.58 8.08 1.37
C LEU A 349 -33.51 8.76 2.23
N MET A 350 -32.28 8.88 1.72
CA MET A 350 -31.19 9.58 2.39
C MET A 350 -31.50 11.07 2.60
N ALA A 351 -32.02 11.74 1.56
CA ALA A 351 -32.40 13.15 1.63
C ALA A 351 -33.53 13.37 2.65
N LEU A 352 -34.55 12.51 2.63
CA LEU A 352 -35.69 12.57 3.57
C LEU A 352 -35.24 12.34 5.01
N SER A 353 -34.38 11.34 5.26
CA SER A 353 -33.86 11.07 6.59
C SER A 353 -33.01 12.21 7.12
N LYS A 354 -32.20 12.84 6.27
CA LYS A 354 -31.44 14.02 6.64
C LYS A 354 -32.36 15.19 7.02
N ALA A 355 -33.38 15.45 6.24
CA ALA A 355 -34.37 16.49 6.50
C ALA A 355 -35.14 16.23 7.80
N LEU A 356 -35.56 14.98 8.03
CA LEU A 356 -36.23 14.57 9.29
C LEU A 356 -35.35 14.81 10.52
N SER A 357 -34.08 14.35 10.46
CA SER A 357 -33.12 14.53 11.54
C SER A 357 -32.84 16.03 11.82
N GLN A 358 -32.79 16.87 10.80
CA GLN A 358 -32.64 18.32 10.95
C GLN A 358 -33.87 18.94 11.64
N THR A 359 -35.07 18.51 11.23
CA THR A 359 -36.33 18.98 11.84
C THR A 359 -36.46 18.56 13.29
N GLU A 360 -36.16 17.31 13.62
CA GLU A 360 -36.15 16.82 15.00
C GLU A 360 -35.17 17.62 15.88
N HIS A 361 -33.97 17.91 15.36
CA HIS A 361 -32.99 18.70 16.10
C HIS A 361 -33.47 20.15 16.31
N ALA A 362 -34.04 20.77 15.29
CA ALA A 362 -34.61 22.12 15.37
C ALA A 362 -35.78 22.18 16.38
N PHE A 363 -36.66 21.20 16.34
CA PHE A 363 -37.79 21.08 17.28
C PHE A 363 -37.29 20.90 18.72
N TYR A 364 -36.35 20.02 18.97
CA TYR A 364 -35.76 19.80 20.29
C TYR A 364 -35.10 21.10 20.85
N LYS A 365 -34.39 21.84 19.99
CA LYS A 365 -33.76 23.09 20.35
C LYS A 365 -34.82 24.18 20.72
N ALA A 366 -35.90 24.25 19.93
CA ALA A 366 -36.98 25.18 20.19
C ALA A 366 -37.74 24.86 21.48
N SER A 367 -38.03 23.55 21.71
CA SER A 367 -38.73 23.13 22.93
C SER A 367 -37.91 23.44 24.21
N LYS A 368 -36.58 23.29 24.16
CA LYS A 368 -35.70 23.67 25.28
C LYS A 368 -35.59 25.18 25.53
N GLN A 369 -35.91 25.99 24.55
CA GLN A 369 -35.93 27.47 24.73
C GLN A 369 -37.24 27.95 25.33
N LEU A 370 -38.28 27.10 25.31
CA LEU A 370 -39.60 27.40 25.90
C LEU A 370 -39.75 26.85 27.33
N GLU A 371 -38.88 25.97 27.80
CA GLU A 371 -38.69 25.55 29.17
C GLU A 371 -37.79 26.54 29.94
#